data_b3938760d427ab3eb9ea8b077dbd7ada
#
_entry.id   b3938760d427ab3eb9ea8b077dbd7ada
#
_cell.length_a   1.000
_cell.length_b   1.000
_cell.length_c   1.000
_cell.angle_alpha   90.00
_cell.angle_beta   90.00
_cell.angle_gamma   90.00
#
_symmetry.space_group_name_H-M   'P 1'
#
loop_
_entity.id
_entity.type
_entity.pdbx_description
1 polymer ?
#
loop_
_entity_poly.entity_id
_entity_poly.type
_entity_poly.pdbx_seq_one_letter_code
_entity_poly.pdbx_strand_id
1 'polypeptide(L)'
;MSILFTPASLGPIALQNHMVMAPMTRSRAPGNIPNSLMAEYYAQRATAGLIITEGTSSSPNGLGYPRIPGIFSQAQIEGWKAVTESVHEKGAKMFLQIMHCGRISHPLNMPSGARVVAPSAVAAAGTMYTDAAGLQAFPVPETMSGEDILSTVAEYADAARNAVAAGFEGIELHGANGYLIEQFIR
;
A
#
# COMPACT_ATOMS: atom_id res chain seq x y z
N MET A 1 -4.04 6.91 34.97
CA MET A 1 -3.51 6.29 33.73
C MET A 1 -4.17 6.99 32.54
N SER A 2 -3.44 7.34 31.48
CA SER A 2 -4.05 8.02 30.31
C SER A 2 -4.97 7.04 29.58
N ILE A 3 -6.14 7.52 29.14
CA ILE A 3 -7.09 6.74 28.31
C ILE A 3 -6.45 6.18 27.03
N LEU A 4 -5.40 6.80 26.51
CA LEU A 4 -4.68 6.36 25.33
C LEU A 4 -4.11 4.93 25.45
N PHE A 5 -3.82 4.49 26.68
CA PHE A 5 -3.19 3.20 26.96
C PHE A 5 -4.18 2.17 27.55
N THR A 6 -5.48 2.45 27.52
CA THR A 6 -6.51 1.48 27.87
C THR A 6 -6.98 0.70 26.64
N PRO A 7 -7.49 -0.54 26.81
CA PRO A 7 -8.06 -1.30 25.70
C PRO A 7 -9.18 -0.53 24.99
N ALA A 8 -9.28 -0.74 23.67
CA ALA A 8 -10.27 -0.12 22.80
C ALA A 8 -10.91 -1.16 21.88
N SER A 9 -11.95 -0.76 21.15
CA SER A 9 -12.58 -1.58 20.11
C SER A 9 -12.77 -0.77 18.83
N LEU A 10 -12.46 -1.39 17.69
CA LEU A 10 -12.78 -0.90 16.37
C LEU A 10 -13.75 -1.88 15.71
N GLY A 11 -15.06 -1.59 15.84
CA GLY A 11 -16.09 -2.58 15.50
C GLY A 11 -15.88 -3.88 16.31
N PRO A 12 -15.75 -5.03 15.65
CA PRO A 12 -15.53 -6.31 16.32
C PRO A 12 -14.06 -6.53 16.73
N ILE A 13 -13.14 -5.66 16.34
CA ILE A 13 -11.70 -5.83 16.55
C ILE A 13 -11.31 -5.23 17.89
N ALA A 14 -10.81 -6.08 18.80
CA ALA A 14 -10.26 -5.63 20.08
C ALA A 14 -8.83 -5.12 19.89
N LEU A 15 -8.56 -3.91 20.38
CA LEU A 15 -7.27 -3.26 20.36
C LEU A 15 -6.68 -3.17 21.77
N GLN A 16 -5.38 -3.38 21.92
CA GLN A 16 -4.71 -3.30 23.22
C GLN A 16 -4.66 -1.86 23.79
N ASN A 17 -4.79 -0.84 22.93
CA ASN A 17 -4.85 0.58 23.30
C ASN A 17 -5.39 1.43 22.14
N HIS A 18 -5.55 2.74 22.38
CA HIS A 18 -6.09 3.71 21.41
C HIS A 18 -5.04 4.29 20.44
N MET A 19 -3.78 3.80 20.49
CA MET A 19 -2.73 4.32 19.61
C MET A 19 -2.80 3.64 18.24
N VAL A 20 -2.81 4.44 17.18
CA VAL A 20 -2.80 3.96 15.79
C VAL A 20 -1.55 4.49 15.09
N MET A 21 -0.76 3.58 14.50
CA MET A 21 0.34 3.95 13.63
C MET A 21 -0.21 4.27 12.23
N ALA A 22 -0.01 5.52 11.78
CA ALA A 22 -0.40 5.96 10.45
C ALA A 22 0.49 5.37 9.33
N PRO A 23 -0.03 5.27 8.09
CA PRO A 23 0.73 4.82 6.93
C PRO A 23 1.95 5.69 6.63
N MET A 24 3.07 5.06 6.36
CA MET A 24 4.33 5.75 5.97
C MET A 24 5.10 4.91 4.97
N THR A 25 5.21 5.35 3.72
CA THR A 25 6.02 4.71 2.69
C THR A 25 7.49 4.64 3.12
N ARG A 26 8.08 3.43 3.10
CA ARG A 26 9.46 3.18 3.55
C ARG A 26 10.41 2.87 2.41
N SER A 27 9.90 2.47 1.23
CA SER A 27 10.73 2.07 0.08
C SER A 27 11.76 0.99 0.45
N ARG A 28 11.33 -0.05 1.13
CA ARG A 28 12.20 -1.14 1.64
C ARG A 28 11.78 -2.54 1.17
N ALA A 29 10.94 -2.62 0.11
CA ALA A 29 10.48 -3.86 -0.52
C ALA A 29 11.14 -4.07 -1.90
N PRO A 30 12.42 -4.51 -1.99
CA PRO A 30 13.03 -4.86 -3.27
C PRO A 30 12.19 -5.89 -4.02
N GLY A 31 12.00 -5.68 -5.32
CA GLY A 31 11.10 -6.51 -6.13
C GLY A 31 9.62 -6.40 -5.73
N ASN A 32 9.26 -5.38 -4.95
CA ASN A 32 7.92 -5.13 -4.41
C ASN A 32 7.44 -6.25 -3.45
N ILE A 33 8.36 -7.03 -2.89
CA ILE A 33 8.07 -8.14 -1.98
C ILE A 33 8.43 -7.72 -0.54
N PRO A 34 7.49 -7.79 0.41
CA PRO A 34 7.77 -7.61 1.83
C PRO A 34 8.81 -8.61 2.33
N ASN A 35 9.62 -8.20 3.29
CA ASN A 35 10.79 -8.97 3.73
C ASN A 35 11.01 -8.87 5.25
N SER A 36 12.05 -9.53 5.77
CA SER A 36 12.37 -9.59 7.20
C SER A 36 12.66 -8.22 7.81
N LEU A 37 13.25 -7.28 7.05
CA LEU A 37 13.49 -5.92 7.54
C LEU A 37 12.16 -5.17 7.77
N MET A 38 11.16 -5.40 6.91
CA MET A 38 9.82 -4.85 7.11
C MET A 38 9.12 -5.51 8.30
N ALA A 39 9.26 -6.83 8.47
CA ALA A 39 8.74 -7.54 9.64
C ALA A 39 9.31 -6.95 10.94
N GLU A 40 10.62 -6.77 11.01
CA GLU A 40 11.27 -6.12 12.15
C GLU A 40 10.77 -4.69 12.37
N TYR A 41 10.67 -3.89 11.30
CA TYR A 41 10.21 -2.50 11.36
C TYR A 41 8.81 -2.39 11.96
N TYR A 42 7.86 -3.22 11.54
CA TYR A 42 6.49 -3.21 12.06
C TYR A 42 6.41 -3.82 13.46
N ALA A 43 7.15 -4.90 13.73
CA ALA A 43 7.21 -5.53 15.04
C ALA A 43 7.78 -4.62 16.14
N GLN A 44 8.71 -3.71 15.81
CA GLN A 44 9.21 -2.69 16.74
C GLN A 44 8.13 -1.68 17.15
N ARG A 45 7.03 -1.58 16.41
CA ARG A 45 5.91 -0.63 16.63
C ARG A 45 4.64 -1.31 17.12
N ALA A 46 4.69 -2.61 17.35
CA ALA A 46 3.55 -3.42 17.75
C ALA A 46 3.09 -3.19 19.20
N THR A 47 3.59 -2.15 19.88
CA THR A 47 3.01 -1.61 21.10
C THR A 47 1.80 -0.69 20.82
N ALA A 48 1.58 -0.27 19.57
CA ALA A 48 0.35 0.40 19.14
C ALA A 48 -0.83 -0.59 19.17
N GLY A 49 -2.05 -0.10 19.32
CA GLY A 49 -3.26 -0.94 19.24
C GLY A 49 -3.53 -1.38 17.80
N LEU A 50 -3.30 -0.51 16.84
CA LEU A 50 -3.46 -0.77 15.41
C LEU A 50 -2.28 -0.20 14.63
N ILE A 51 -1.82 -0.94 13.63
CA ILE A 51 -0.84 -0.48 12.64
C ILE A 51 -1.52 -0.48 11.28
N ILE A 52 -1.52 0.68 10.59
CA ILE A 52 -1.87 0.75 9.17
C ILE A 52 -0.56 0.76 8.38
N THR A 53 -0.43 -0.15 7.41
CA THR A 53 0.82 -0.30 6.65
C THR A 53 1.12 0.89 5.76
N GLU A 54 2.33 0.95 5.24
CA GLU A 54 2.65 1.78 4.09
C GLU A 54 1.76 1.45 2.89
N GLY A 55 1.58 2.42 1.99
CA GLY A 55 0.81 2.25 0.76
C GLY A 55 1.31 1.04 -0.04
N THR A 56 0.44 0.07 -0.25
CA THR A 56 0.72 -1.22 -0.86
C THR A 56 -0.04 -1.35 -2.17
N SER A 57 0.67 -1.65 -3.24
CA SER A 57 0.06 -1.67 -4.58
C SER A 57 -0.88 -2.86 -4.78
N SER A 58 -2.05 -2.59 -5.36
CA SER A 58 -3.05 -3.60 -5.74
C SER A 58 -2.68 -4.39 -7.00
N SER A 59 -1.78 -3.83 -7.85
CA SER A 59 -1.43 -4.42 -9.16
C SER A 59 -0.08 -3.88 -9.65
N PRO A 60 0.50 -4.46 -10.73
CA PRO A 60 1.68 -3.89 -11.39
C PRO A 60 1.48 -2.44 -11.83
N ASN A 61 0.30 -2.07 -12.34
CA ASN A 61 -0.04 -0.71 -12.77
C ASN A 61 -0.22 0.26 -11.59
N GLY A 62 -0.50 -0.26 -10.40
CA GLY A 62 -0.65 0.54 -9.19
C GLY A 62 0.66 1.01 -8.56
N LEU A 63 1.79 0.45 -8.97
CA LEU A 63 3.11 0.85 -8.50
C LEU A 63 3.48 2.26 -8.99
N GLY A 64 4.39 2.93 -8.28
CA GLY A 64 4.85 4.26 -8.66
C GLY A 64 6.17 4.61 -8.00
N TYR A 65 6.24 4.57 -6.69
CA TYR A 65 7.48 4.82 -5.96
C TYR A 65 8.43 3.62 -6.00
N PRO A 66 9.75 3.83 -5.91
CA PRO A 66 10.69 2.71 -5.90
C PRO A 66 10.52 1.86 -4.65
N ARG A 67 10.59 0.54 -4.82
CA ARG A 67 10.61 -0.45 -3.74
C ARG A 67 9.44 -0.34 -2.75
N ILE A 68 8.25 0.12 -3.20
CA ILE A 68 7.02 -0.04 -2.42
C ILE A 68 6.53 -1.48 -2.53
N PRO A 69 5.88 -2.02 -1.50
CA PRO A 69 5.34 -3.37 -1.55
C PRO A 69 4.09 -3.47 -2.42
N GLY A 70 3.82 -4.67 -2.91
CA GLY A 70 2.55 -5.05 -3.53
C GLY A 70 1.83 -6.12 -2.73
N ILE A 71 0.60 -6.47 -3.18
CA ILE A 71 -0.24 -7.54 -2.63
C ILE A 71 -0.96 -8.34 -3.76
N PHE A 72 -0.39 -8.37 -4.95
CA PHE A 72 -0.98 -8.95 -6.14
C PHE A 72 -0.30 -10.25 -6.61
N SER A 73 0.70 -10.76 -5.89
CA SER A 73 1.36 -12.02 -6.18
C SER A 73 1.49 -12.90 -4.95
N GLN A 74 1.62 -14.22 -5.16
CA GLN A 74 1.78 -15.17 -4.06
C GLN A 74 3.02 -14.86 -3.19
N ALA A 75 4.14 -14.47 -3.82
CA ALA A 75 5.35 -14.11 -3.07
C ALA A 75 5.14 -12.86 -2.18
N GLN A 76 4.32 -11.91 -2.63
CA GLN A 76 3.97 -10.74 -1.82
C GLN A 76 3.04 -11.11 -0.66
N ILE A 77 2.06 -12.00 -0.89
CA ILE A 77 1.17 -12.51 0.16
C ILE A 77 1.98 -13.21 1.26
N GLU A 78 2.90 -14.10 0.90
CA GLU A 78 3.76 -14.80 1.86
C GLU A 78 4.71 -13.85 2.59
N GLY A 79 5.25 -12.84 1.88
CA GLY A 79 6.06 -11.81 2.50
C GLY A 79 5.29 -10.99 3.55
N TRP A 80 4.06 -10.59 3.23
CA TRP A 80 3.18 -9.89 4.16
C TRP A 80 2.75 -10.77 5.33
N LYS A 81 2.52 -12.07 5.11
CA LYS A 81 2.19 -13.02 6.17
C LYS A 81 3.25 -13.07 7.26
N ALA A 82 4.53 -13.12 6.87
CA ALA A 82 5.63 -13.06 7.83
C ALA A 82 5.65 -11.72 8.62
N VAL A 83 5.22 -10.62 7.99
CA VAL A 83 5.09 -9.32 8.67
C VAL A 83 3.95 -9.33 9.67
N THR A 84 2.75 -9.77 9.27
CA THR A 84 1.58 -9.82 10.17
C THR A 84 1.81 -10.74 11.35
N GLU A 85 2.38 -11.93 11.13
CA GLU A 85 2.75 -12.88 12.19
C GLU A 85 3.65 -12.22 13.25
N SER A 86 4.72 -11.53 12.82
CA SER A 86 5.66 -10.86 13.72
C SER A 86 5.05 -9.73 14.57
N VAL A 87 3.99 -9.10 14.05
CA VAL A 87 3.25 -8.04 14.75
C VAL A 87 2.21 -8.65 15.71
N HIS A 88 1.50 -9.69 15.26
CA HIS A 88 0.49 -10.39 16.06
C HIS A 88 1.08 -11.06 17.30
N GLU A 89 2.30 -11.61 17.21
CA GLU A 89 3.04 -12.14 18.36
C GLU A 89 3.19 -11.14 19.50
N LYS A 90 3.11 -9.83 19.20
CA LYS A 90 3.21 -8.73 20.16
C LYS A 90 1.85 -8.10 20.52
N GLY A 91 0.76 -8.63 19.97
CA GLY A 91 -0.62 -8.25 20.32
C GLY A 91 -1.23 -7.08 19.53
N ALA A 92 -0.49 -6.42 18.64
CA ALA A 92 -1.05 -5.39 17.78
C ALA A 92 -1.89 -5.98 16.64
N LYS A 93 -2.81 -5.17 16.10
CA LYS A 93 -3.61 -5.46 14.92
C LYS A 93 -3.06 -4.72 13.72
N MET A 94 -3.27 -5.28 12.51
CA MET A 94 -2.78 -4.67 11.27
C MET A 94 -3.86 -4.51 10.22
N PHE A 95 -3.90 -3.32 9.59
CA PHE A 95 -4.65 -3.06 8.36
C PHE A 95 -3.66 -2.81 7.22
N LEU A 96 -3.99 -3.33 6.04
CA LEU A 96 -3.24 -3.03 4.82
C LEU A 96 -3.80 -1.76 4.16
N GLN A 97 -2.97 -0.73 3.93
CA GLN A 97 -3.37 0.38 3.08
C GLN A 97 -3.19 -0.02 1.61
N ILE A 98 -4.30 -0.17 0.88
CA ILE A 98 -4.28 -0.45 -0.57
C ILE A 98 -4.18 0.87 -1.33
N MET A 99 -3.19 0.97 -2.22
CA MET A 99 -2.88 2.17 -2.98
C MET A 99 -2.66 1.83 -4.45
N HIS A 100 -3.13 2.72 -5.33
CA HIS A 100 -2.75 2.75 -6.74
C HIS A 100 -2.29 4.17 -7.06
N CYS A 101 -1.02 4.31 -7.48
CA CYS A 101 -0.41 5.64 -7.62
C CYS A 101 -1.01 6.47 -8.78
N GLY A 102 -1.62 5.83 -9.77
CA GLY A 102 -2.17 6.54 -10.93
C GLY A 102 -1.07 7.31 -11.66
N ARG A 103 -1.31 8.58 -12.01
CA ARG A 103 -0.32 9.43 -12.68
C ARG A 103 0.91 9.81 -11.81
N ILE A 104 0.87 9.53 -10.50
CA ILE A 104 2.01 9.71 -9.60
C ILE A 104 2.90 8.47 -9.67
N SER A 105 3.34 8.12 -10.87
CA SER A 105 4.12 6.92 -11.18
C SER A 105 5.22 7.21 -12.19
N HIS A 106 6.21 6.32 -12.24
CA HIS A 106 7.23 6.36 -13.28
C HIS A 106 7.56 4.93 -13.75
N PRO A 107 7.67 4.68 -15.08
CA PRO A 107 7.90 3.33 -15.64
C PRO A 107 9.17 2.66 -15.10
N LEU A 108 10.21 3.41 -14.77
CA LEU A 108 11.46 2.88 -14.20
C LEU A 108 11.29 2.29 -12.79
N ASN A 109 10.18 2.54 -12.11
CA ASN A 109 9.84 1.97 -10.80
C ASN A 109 8.82 0.83 -10.90
N MET A 110 8.42 0.44 -12.11
CA MET A 110 7.39 -0.55 -12.38
C MET A 110 8.00 -1.76 -13.11
N PRO A 111 7.41 -2.95 -13.00
CA PRO A 111 7.86 -4.10 -13.79
C PRO A 111 7.57 -3.90 -15.29
N SER A 112 8.32 -4.63 -16.12
CA SER A 112 8.11 -4.60 -17.57
C SER A 112 6.67 -4.92 -17.94
N GLY A 113 6.08 -4.16 -18.87
CA GLY A 113 4.70 -4.30 -19.31
C GLY A 113 3.66 -3.56 -18.47
N ALA A 114 4.03 -3.03 -17.30
CA ALA A 114 3.13 -2.17 -16.54
C ALA A 114 3.02 -0.77 -17.18
N ARG A 115 1.83 -0.17 -17.04
CA ARG A 115 1.47 1.12 -17.64
C ARG A 115 1.20 2.17 -16.57
N VAL A 116 1.65 3.39 -16.80
CA VAL A 116 1.22 4.54 -15.99
C VAL A 116 -0.14 4.98 -16.51
N VAL A 117 -1.18 4.78 -15.73
CA VAL A 117 -2.57 5.03 -16.11
C VAL A 117 -3.23 6.06 -15.19
N ALA A 118 -4.18 6.82 -15.72
CA ALA A 118 -4.95 7.81 -14.97
C ALA A 118 -6.31 8.07 -15.65
N PRO A 119 -7.25 8.80 -15.01
CA PRO A 119 -8.52 9.17 -15.62
C PRO A 119 -8.35 10.02 -16.90
N SER A 120 -7.26 10.75 -17.03
CA SER A 120 -6.95 11.60 -18.18
C SER A 120 -5.45 11.62 -18.46
N ALA A 121 -5.06 11.89 -19.73
CA ALA A 121 -3.66 11.98 -20.17
C ALA A 121 -3.01 13.32 -19.75
N VAL A 122 -3.03 13.61 -18.44
CA VAL A 122 -2.44 14.83 -17.86
C VAL A 122 -1.33 14.47 -16.90
N ALA A 123 -0.09 14.79 -17.25
CA ALA A 123 1.07 14.54 -16.40
C ALA A 123 0.95 15.28 -15.06
N ALA A 124 1.44 14.68 -13.99
CA ALA A 124 1.61 15.37 -12.73
C ALA A 124 2.74 16.39 -12.82
N ALA A 125 2.67 17.46 -12.03
CA ALA A 125 3.78 18.40 -11.90
C ALA A 125 4.87 17.82 -10.98
N GLY A 126 6.14 18.18 -11.24
CA GLY A 126 7.27 17.78 -10.40
C GLY A 126 8.02 16.56 -10.93
N THR A 127 8.66 15.84 -10.02
CA THR A 127 9.57 14.72 -10.33
C THR A 127 9.34 13.55 -9.40
N MET A 128 9.68 12.35 -9.88
CA MET A 128 9.72 11.10 -9.15
C MET A 128 11.15 10.59 -9.06
N TYR A 129 11.57 10.14 -7.89
CA TYR A 129 12.84 9.44 -7.76
C TYR A 129 12.72 8.02 -8.32
N THR A 130 13.71 7.61 -9.10
CA THR A 130 13.84 6.26 -9.64
C THR A 130 15.20 5.69 -9.28
N ASP A 131 15.26 4.39 -8.97
CA ASP A 131 16.53 3.74 -8.63
C ASP A 131 17.50 3.69 -9.82
N ALA A 132 16.97 3.62 -11.03
CA ALA A 132 17.77 3.48 -12.24
C ALA A 132 18.37 4.81 -12.75
N ALA A 133 17.69 5.95 -12.53
CA ALA A 133 18.04 7.21 -13.17
C ALA A 133 17.88 8.46 -12.26
N GLY A 134 17.69 8.28 -10.95
CA GLY A 134 17.48 9.38 -10.02
C GLY A 134 16.15 10.10 -10.26
N LEU A 135 16.11 11.42 -10.08
CA LEU A 135 14.91 12.23 -10.28
C LEU A 135 14.53 12.33 -11.75
N GLN A 136 13.31 11.94 -12.09
CA GLN A 136 12.73 11.97 -13.43
C GLN A 136 11.42 12.75 -13.43
N ALA A 137 11.11 13.48 -14.51
CA ALA A 137 9.81 14.10 -14.68
C ALA A 137 8.70 13.04 -14.76
N PHE A 138 7.52 13.33 -14.23
CA PHE A 138 6.38 12.45 -14.42
C PHE A 138 6.02 12.31 -15.89
N PRO A 139 5.78 11.10 -16.40
CA PRO A 139 5.32 10.89 -17.76
C PRO A 139 3.86 11.34 -17.91
N VAL A 140 3.43 11.56 -19.14
CA VAL A 140 2.01 11.65 -19.46
C VAL A 140 1.41 10.26 -19.29
N PRO A 141 0.41 10.08 -18.43
CA PRO A 141 -0.23 8.77 -18.24
C PRO A 141 -1.11 8.41 -19.44
N GLU A 142 -1.35 7.12 -19.64
CA GLU A 142 -2.39 6.64 -20.54
C GLU A 142 -3.77 6.89 -19.91
N THR A 143 -4.73 7.37 -20.70
CA THR A 143 -6.12 7.51 -20.23
C THR A 143 -6.75 6.14 -20.07
N MET A 144 -7.31 5.87 -18.90
CA MET A 144 -8.01 4.62 -18.61
C MET A 144 -9.29 4.49 -19.45
N SER A 145 -9.44 3.36 -20.10
CA SER A 145 -10.70 2.94 -20.70
C SER A 145 -11.72 2.46 -19.64
N GLY A 146 -12.98 2.28 -20.03
CA GLY A 146 -13.96 1.66 -19.15
C GLY A 146 -13.56 0.25 -18.68
N GLU A 147 -12.86 -0.51 -19.53
CA GLU A 147 -12.32 -1.84 -19.20
C GLU A 147 -11.18 -1.74 -18.19
N ASP A 148 -10.25 -0.79 -18.34
CA ASP A 148 -9.18 -0.54 -17.37
C ASP A 148 -9.75 -0.19 -15.99
N ILE A 149 -10.82 0.61 -15.93
CA ILE A 149 -11.48 0.99 -14.67
C ILE A 149 -12.08 -0.25 -13.99
N LEU A 150 -12.84 -1.07 -14.73
CA LEU A 150 -13.44 -2.29 -14.19
C LEU A 150 -12.37 -3.29 -13.72
N SER A 151 -11.30 -3.45 -14.49
CA SER A 151 -10.15 -4.29 -14.11
C SER A 151 -9.51 -3.77 -12.82
N THR A 152 -9.27 -2.47 -12.72
CA THR A 152 -8.68 -1.87 -11.51
C THR A 152 -9.58 -2.06 -10.27
N VAL A 153 -10.89 -1.94 -10.41
CA VAL A 153 -11.83 -2.25 -9.30
C VAL A 153 -11.70 -3.73 -8.87
N ALA A 154 -11.57 -4.65 -9.83
CA ALA A 154 -11.33 -6.07 -9.53
C ALA A 154 -9.98 -6.29 -8.84
N GLU A 155 -8.92 -5.60 -9.27
CA GLU A 155 -7.59 -5.63 -8.65
C GLU A 155 -7.62 -5.15 -7.18
N TYR A 156 -8.39 -4.13 -6.85
CA TYR A 156 -8.60 -3.70 -5.46
C TYR A 156 -9.33 -4.78 -4.63
N ALA A 157 -10.35 -5.43 -5.22
CA ALA A 157 -11.07 -6.50 -4.55
C ALA A 157 -10.16 -7.73 -4.33
N ASP A 158 -9.32 -8.09 -5.30
CA ASP A 158 -8.31 -9.14 -5.17
C ASP A 158 -7.26 -8.80 -4.11
N ALA A 159 -6.77 -7.56 -4.11
CA ALA A 159 -5.84 -7.06 -3.08
C ALA A 159 -6.43 -7.20 -1.66
N ALA A 160 -7.71 -6.89 -1.50
CA ALA A 160 -8.39 -7.06 -0.21
C ALA A 160 -8.48 -8.56 0.20
N ARG A 161 -8.81 -9.46 -0.74
CA ARG A 161 -8.78 -10.92 -0.48
C ARG A 161 -7.39 -11.41 -0.10
N ASN A 162 -6.37 -10.95 -0.80
CA ASN A 162 -4.98 -11.29 -0.55
C ASN A 162 -4.50 -10.74 0.80
N ALA A 163 -4.95 -9.56 1.22
CA ALA A 163 -4.67 -9.02 2.54
C ALA A 163 -5.23 -9.92 3.65
N VAL A 164 -6.48 -10.39 3.51
CA VAL A 164 -7.06 -11.37 4.46
C VAL A 164 -6.23 -12.67 4.48
N ALA A 165 -5.83 -13.18 3.31
CA ALA A 165 -4.98 -14.37 3.21
C ALA A 165 -3.59 -14.17 3.84
N ALA A 166 -3.08 -12.94 3.84
CA ALA A 166 -1.82 -12.55 4.50
C ALA A 166 -1.98 -12.26 6.00
N GLY A 167 -3.18 -12.41 6.59
CA GLY A 167 -3.42 -12.29 8.02
C GLY A 167 -3.81 -10.90 8.53
N PHE A 168 -4.08 -9.93 7.64
CA PHE A 168 -4.57 -8.62 8.06
C PHE A 168 -6.01 -8.69 8.58
N GLU A 169 -6.33 -7.94 9.65
CA GLU A 169 -7.68 -7.81 10.18
C GLU A 169 -8.60 -6.92 9.33
N GLY A 170 -8.02 -6.09 8.47
CA GLY A 170 -8.78 -5.18 7.62
C GLY A 170 -7.92 -4.49 6.58
N ILE A 171 -8.57 -3.63 5.79
CA ILE A 171 -7.90 -2.81 4.77
C ILE A 171 -8.28 -1.34 4.93
N GLU A 172 -7.41 -0.47 4.45
CA GLU A 172 -7.70 0.95 4.24
C GLU A 172 -7.53 1.26 2.75
N LEU A 173 -8.52 1.91 2.14
CA LEU A 173 -8.41 2.39 0.77
C LEU A 173 -7.78 3.78 0.77
N HIS A 174 -6.63 3.94 0.10
CA HIS A 174 -5.99 5.23 -0.04
C HIS A 174 -6.71 6.10 -1.08
N GLY A 175 -7.68 6.89 -0.64
CA GLY A 175 -8.50 7.79 -1.47
C GLY A 175 -8.07 9.26 -1.40
N ALA A 176 -6.80 9.56 -1.11
CA ALA A 176 -6.30 10.92 -0.88
C ALA A 176 -4.94 11.16 -1.57
N ASN A 177 -4.33 12.32 -1.30
CA ASN A 177 -2.96 12.70 -1.67
C ASN A 177 -2.67 12.69 -3.19
N GLY A 178 -3.70 12.82 -4.04
CA GLY A 178 -3.54 12.85 -5.48
C GLY A 178 -3.32 11.49 -6.13
N TYR A 179 -3.59 10.37 -5.42
CA TYR A 179 -3.52 9.02 -5.99
C TYR A 179 -4.79 8.65 -6.77
N LEU A 180 -4.82 7.47 -7.39
CA LEU A 180 -5.80 7.15 -8.43
C LEU A 180 -7.25 7.44 -8.06
N ILE A 181 -7.72 7.04 -6.87
CA ILE A 181 -9.12 7.28 -6.44
C ILE A 181 -9.41 8.78 -6.42
N GLU A 182 -8.52 9.59 -5.83
CA GLU A 182 -8.69 11.04 -5.81
C GLU A 182 -8.58 11.67 -7.20
N GLN A 183 -7.77 11.09 -8.11
CA GLN A 183 -7.65 11.56 -9.50
C GLN A 183 -8.97 11.45 -10.28
N PHE A 184 -9.89 10.57 -9.88
CA PHE A 184 -11.25 10.48 -10.42
C PHE A 184 -12.21 11.50 -9.82
N ILE A 185 -11.92 12.02 -8.62
CA ILE A 185 -12.82 12.91 -7.87
C ILE A 185 -12.54 14.39 -8.20
N ARG A 186 -11.31 14.70 -8.63
CA ARG A 186 -10.85 16.08 -8.85
C ARG A 186 -10.58 16.42 -10.31
#